data_6592e69fd200c0ed9c7945ad8dd1b6b8
#
_entry.id   6592e69fd200c0ed9c7945ad8dd1b6b8
#
_cell.length_a   1.000
_cell.length_b   1.000
_cell.length_c   1.000
_cell.angle_alpha   90.00
_cell.angle_beta   90.00
_cell.angle_gamma   90.00
#
_symmetry.space_group_name_H-M   'P 1'
#
loop_
_entity.id
_entity.type
_entity.pdbx_description
1 polymer ?
#
loop_
_entity_poly.entity_id
_entity_poly.type
_entity_poly.pdbx_seq_one_letter_code
_entity_poly.pdbx_strand_id
1 'polypeptide(L)'
;MRPLITIIILCVFSCSVEKRELPIYGRSEIIETNNDGIISFDTINHTIKAFKFYNQDSILIDNNTFNNSIYIADFFFTTCPTICPVMKNNLLKVYNQFENNENVKYLSHTINPDYDNIFTLKKFSDRLGVNSKIWHFVTGDIDEIYNTAKSSYMVSALQDENEPGGFLHSGTFLLVDQNRNIRGIYEGTDKSEINRLIRDIEILLPLIP
;
A
#
# COMPACT_ATOMS: atom_id res chain seq x y z
N MET A 1 4.09 66.97 32.00
CA MET A 1 4.84 65.79 31.52
C MET A 1 3.80 64.70 31.27
N ARG A 2 3.50 64.38 30.01
CA ARG A 2 2.56 63.28 29.65
C ARG A 2 3.35 62.02 29.35
N PRO A 3 3.08 60.85 29.93
CA PRO A 3 3.79 59.62 29.60
C PRO A 3 3.34 59.11 28.22
N LEU A 4 4.30 58.85 27.36
CA LEU A 4 4.12 58.18 26.07
C LEU A 4 3.94 56.69 26.35
N ILE A 5 2.75 56.14 26.14
CA ILE A 5 2.50 54.69 26.22
C ILE A 5 2.86 54.09 24.88
N THR A 6 3.99 53.39 24.82
CA THR A 6 4.42 52.62 23.65
C THR A 6 3.66 51.29 23.63
N ILE A 7 2.70 51.15 22.70
CA ILE A 7 1.99 49.90 22.48
C ILE A 7 2.89 48.99 21.61
N ILE A 8 3.43 47.93 22.20
CA ILE A 8 4.14 46.87 21.49
C ILE A 8 3.10 45.92 20.92
N ILE A 9 2.89 45.97 19.59
CA ILE A 9 2.04 45.00 18.87
C ILE A 9 2.86 43.74 18.68
N LEU A 10 2.57 42.70 19.44
CA LEU A 10 3.09 41.34 19.26
C LEU A 10 2.39 40.73 18.05
N CYS A 11 3.05 40.70 16.90
CA CYS A 11 2.61 39.95 15.74
C CYS A 11 2.84 38.44 16.01
N VAL A 12 1.82 37.72 16.44
CA VAL A 12 1.80 36.23 16.48
C VAL A 12 1.69 35.74 15.03
N PHE A 13 2.81 35.38 14.42
CA PHE A 13 2.82 34.59 13.19
C PHE A 13 2.25 33.20 13.52
N SER A 14 0.97 33.02 13.27
CA SER A 14 0.37 31.68 13.23
C SER A 14 0.87 30.99 11.97
N CYS A 15 1.90 30.16 12.12
CA CYS A 15 2.33 29.24 11.07
C CYS A 15 1.26 28.16 10.97
N SER A 16 0.30 28.30 10.06
CA SER A 16 -0.59 27.18 9.69
C SER A 16 0.30 26.15 8.98
N VAL A 17 0.54 25.01 9.63
CA VAL A 17 1.13 23.85 8.97
C VAL A 17 0.10 23.38 7.94
N GLU A 18 0.36 23.67 6.67
CA GLU A 18 -0.45 23.17 5.57
C GLU A 18 -0.42 21.62 5.63
N LYS A 19 -1.59 21.04 5.87
CA LYS A 19 -1.72 19.58 6.00
C LYS A 19 -1.42 18.98 4.63
N ARG A 20 -0.24 18.38 4.47
CA ARG A 20 0.17 17.75 3.23
C ARG A 20 -0.78 16.59 2.93
N GLU A 21 -1.53 16.70 1.84
CA GLU A 21 -2.33 15.60 1.33
C GLU A 21 -1.54 14.78 0.32
N LEU A 22 -1.65 13.43 0.42
CA LEU A 22 -1.06 12.55 -0.57
C LEU A 22 -1.96 12.49 -1.82
N PRO A 23 -1.38 12.38 -3.02
CA PRO A 23 -2.15 12.20 -4.25
C PRO A 23 -2.92 10.86 -4.24
N ILE A 24 -3.91 10.75 -5.13
CA ILE A 24 -4.54 9.49 -5.50
C ILE A 24 -3.98 9.09 -6.86
N TYR A 25 -3.41 7.88 -6.92
CA TYR A 25 -2.85 7.32 -8.16
C TYR A 25 -3.87 6.42 -8.84
N GLY A 26 -3.88 6.44 -10.17
CA GLY A 26 -4.70 5.59 -11.01
C GLY A 26 -5.43 6.36 -12.10
N ARG A 27 -6.16 5.61 -12.93
CA ARG A 27 -6.97 6.19 -14.01
C ARG A 27 -8.32 6.62 -13.44
N SER A 28 -8.55 7.91 -13.34
CA SER A 28 -9.87 8.43 -12.99
C SER A 28 -10.81 8.35 -14.20
N GLU A 29 -12.07 8.01 -13.95
CA GLU A 29 -13.13 8.01 -14.93
C GLU A 29 -14.03 9.21 -14.69
N ILE A 30 -14.42 9.91 -15.77
CA ILE A 30 -15.41 10.99 -15.71
C ILE A 30 -16.75 10.38 -16.05
N ILE A 31 -17.69 10.47 -15.11
CA ILE A 31 -19.08 10.03 -15.33
C ILE A 31 -19.95 11.26 -15.54
N GLU A 32 -20.65 11.27 -16.66
CA GLU A 32 -21.71 12.25 -16.92
C GLU A 32 -23.03 11.76 -16.32
N THR A 33 -23.61 12.59 -15.46
CA THR A 33 -24.92 12.33 -14.85
C THR A 33 -25.88 13.42 -15.33
N ASN A 34 -27.02 13.01 -15.90
CA ASN A 34 -28.07 13.92 -16.32
C ASN A 34 -29.28 13.77 -15.37
N ASN A 35 -29.48 14.75 -14.51
CA ASN A 35 -30.64 14.84 -13.61
C ASN A 35 -31.55 15.98 -14.08
N ASP A 36 -32.69 15.63 -14.65
CA ASP A 36 -33.72 16.57 -15.11
C ASP A 36 -33.20 17.70 -16.03
N GLY A 37 -32.26 17.35 -16.93
CA GLY A 37 -31.68 18.28 -17.89
C GLY A 37 -30.47 19.05 -17.36
N ILE A 38 -30.05 18.83 -16.12
CA ILE A 38 -28.82 19.35 -15.56
C ILE A 38 -27.73 18.30 -15.73
N ILE A 39 -26.74 18.59 -16.58
CA ILE A 39 -25.57 17.74 -16.78
C ILE A 39 -24.52 18.06 -15.73
N SER A 40 -24.14 17.07 -14.94
CA SER A 40 -23.01 17.14 -14.01
C SER A 40 -21.95 16.10 -14.37
N PHE A 41 -20.69 16.44 -14.10
CA PHE A 41 -19.55 15.53 -14.34
C PHE A 41 -18.92 15.20 -13.00
N ASP A 42 -18.90 13.92 -12.65
CA ASP A 42 -18.25 13.41 -11.45
C ASP A 42 -16.98 12.65 -11.80
N THR A 43 -15.94 12.81 -11.01
CA THR A 43 -14.68 12.07 -11.19
C THR A 43 -14.66 10.89 -10.22
N ILE A 44 -14.66 9.66 -10.75
CA ILE A 44 -14.45 8.46 -9.95
C ILE A 44 -12.97 8.07 -10.00
N ASN A 45 -12.35 8.08 -8.84
CA ASN A 45 -10.97 7.67 -8.71
C ASN A 45 -10.82 6.15 -8.84
N HIS A 46 -9.67 5.72 -9.37
CA HIS A 46 -9.30 4.31 -9.36
C HIS A 46 -9.22 3.78 -7.93
N THR A 47 -9.80 2.60 -7.71
CA THR A 47 -9.72 1.90 -6.42
C THR A 47 -9.33 0.44 -6.64
N ILE A 48 -8.70 -0.16 -5.62
CA ILE A 48 -8.44 -1.61 -5.61
C ILE A 48 -9.77 -2.36 -5.68
N LYS A 49 -9.92 -3.19 -6.70
CA LYS A 49 -11.12 -4.01 -6.94
C LYS A 49 -11.25 -5.09 -5.86
N ALA A 50 -12.41 -5.72 -5.79
CA ALA A 50 -12.62 -6.85 -4.90
C ALA A 50 -11.70 -8.02 -5.27
N PHE A 51 -11.09 -8.63 -4.26
CA PHE A 51 -10.24 -9.81 -4.39
C PHE A 51 -10.53 -10.78 -3.24
N LYS A 52 -10.11 -12.05 -3.42
CA LYS A 52 -10.19 -13.10 -2.37
C LYS A 52 -9.02 -14.05 -2.55
N PHE A 53 -8.15 -14.13 -1.53
CA PHE A 53 -6.99 -15.01 -1.53
C PHE A 53 -6.84 -15.67 -0.16
N TYR A 54 -6.16 -16.80 -0.08
CA TYR A 54 -5.83 -17.43 1.19
C TYR A 54 -4.45 -17.00 1.67
N ASN A 55 -4.35 -16.65 2.96
CA ASN A 55 -3.06 -16.31 3.55
C ASN A 55 -2.30 -17.54 4.06
N GLN A 56 -1.11 -17.30 4.62
CA GLN A 56 -0.22 -18.30 5.22
C GLN A 56 -0.83 -19.11 6.36
N ASP A 57 -1.95 -18.69 6.94
CA ASP A 57 -2.68 -19.40 8.00
C ASP A 57 -3.99 -20.03 7.50
N SER A 58 -4.16 -20.15 6.18
CA SER A 58 -5.39 -20.66 5.53
C SER A 58 -6.63 -19.78 5.79
N ILE A 59 -6.44 -18.51 6.13
CA ILE A 59 -7.53 -17.56 6.35
C ILE A 59 -7.82 -16.84 5.04
N LEU A 60 -9.10 -16.71 4.70
CA LEU A 60 -9.53 -15.94 3.54
C LEU A 60 -9.32 -14.45 3.80
N ILE A 61 -8.54 -13.80 2.94
CA ILE A 61 -8.23 -12.37 2.96
C ILE A 61 -8.95 -11.71 1.80
N ASP A 62 -9.71 -10.69 2.09
CA ASP A 62 -10.43 -9.85 1.13
C ASP A 62 -10.31 -8.37 1.49
N ASN A 63 -10.99 -7.51 0.74
CA ASN A 63 -10.95 -6.06 0.99
C ASN A 63 -11.43 -5.69 2.41
N ASN A 64 -12.35 -6.48 3.02
CA ASN A 64 -12.86 -6.20 4.36
C ASN A 64 -11.80 -6.39 5.44
N THR A 65 -10.79 -7.22 5.18
CA THR A 65 -9.63 -7.41 6.08
C THR A 65 -8.90 -6.08 6.36
N PHE A 66 -9.02 -5.13 5.45
CA PHE A 66 -8.32 -3.83 5.50
C PHE A 66 -9.25 -2.65 5.84
N ASN A 67 -10.49 -2.92 6.25
CA ASN A 67 -11.39 -1.87 6.72
C ASN A 67 -10.75 -1.11 7.89
N ASN A 68 -10.88 0.22 7.88
CA ASN A 68 -10.28 1.12 8.87
C ASN A 68 -8.75 0.95 9.03
N SER A 69 -8.08 0.56 7.96
CA SER A 69 -6.63 0.39 7.95
C SER A 69 -6.05 0.94 6.64
N ILE A 70 -4.80 1.34 6.70
CA ILE A 70 -3.97 1.49 5.51
C ILE A 70 -3.16 0.21 5.35
N TYR A 71 -2.77 -0.11 4.12
CA TYR A 71 -1.90 -1.25 3.92
C TYR A 71 -0.86 -1.02 2.83
N ILE A 72 0.26 -1.73 2.97
CA ILE A 72 1.31 -1.76 1.97
C ILE A 72 1.18 -3.07 1.19
N ALA A 73 0.98 -2.96 -0.14
CA ALA A 73 0.91 -4.10 -1.04
C ALA A 73 2.21 -4.29 -1.81
N ASP A 74 2.60 -5.55 -2.04
CA ASP A 74 3.69 -5.92 -2.94
C ASP A 74 3.43 -7.28 -3.62
N PHE A 75 4.19 -7.53 -4.68
CA PHE A 75 4.17 -8.77 -5.43
C PHE A 75 5.56 -9.41 -5.38
N PHE A 76 5.65 -10.69 -5.02
CA PHE A 76 6.90 -11.39 -4.76
C PHE A 76 6.78 -12.89 -5.07
N PHE A 77 7.86 -13.62 -4.94
CA PHE A 77 7.85 -15.08 -4.80
C PHE A 77 9.00 -15.54 -3.90
N THR A 78 8.79 -16.64 -3.18
CA THR A 78 9.68 -17.04 -2.09
C THR A 78 11.06 -17.50 -2.57
N THR A 79 11.17 -17.92 -3.84
CA THR A 79 12.40 -18.41 -4.48
C THR A 79 13.10 -17.35 -5.32
N CYS A 80 12.68 -16.10 -5.30
CA CYS A 80 13.32 -15.01 -6.03
C CYS A 80 14.79 -14.84 -5.59
N PRO A 81 15.76 -14.94 -6.53
CA PRO A 81 17.16 -14.89 -6.16
C PRO A 81 17.75 -13.48 -6.12
N THR A 82 16.99 -12.46 -6.55
CA THR A 82 17.52 -11.11 -6.83
C THR A 82 16.96 -10.04 -5.90
N ILE A 83 15.87 -9.38 -6.28
CA ILE A 83 15.38 -8.17 -5.58
C ILE A 83 14.52 -8.47 -4.34
N CYS A 84 13.77 -9.60 -4.32
CA CYS A 84 12.86 -9.89 -3.21
C CYS A 84 13.52 -9.93 -1.83
N PRO A 85 14.74 -10.49 -1.64
CA PRO A 85 15.40 -10.42 -0.33
C PRO A 85 15.65 -8.99 0.15
N VAL A 86 16.06 -8.09 -0.76
CA VAL A 86 16.28 -6.67 -0.43
C VAL A 86 14.96 -5.99 -0.10
N MET A 87 13.93 -6.20 -0.93
CA MET A 87 12.59 -5.66 -0.71
C MET A 87 12.01 -6.13 0.64
N LYS A 88 12.04 -7.43 0.93
CA LYS A 88 11.51 -7.96 2.20
C LYS A 88 12.25 -7.42 3.42
N ASN A 89 13.57 -7.28 3.35
CA ASN A 89 14.35 -6.64 4.42
C ASN A 89 13.99 -5.15 4.58
N ASN A 90 13.71 -4.44 3.51
CA ASN A 90 13.27 -3.06 3.58
C ASN A 90 11.83 -2.94 4.11
N LEU A 91 10.91 -3.80 3.66
CA LEU A 91 9.54 -3.81 4.16
C LEU A 91 9.47 -4.23 5.64
N LEU A 92 10.37 -5.12 6.08
CA LEU A 92 10.50 -5.50 7.49
C LEU A 92 10.91 -4.31 8.38
N LYS A 93 11.71 -3.36 7.86
CA LYS A 93 12.01 -2.12 8.62
C LYS A 93 10.76 -1.26 8.82
N VAL A 94 9.92 -1.15 7.78
CA VAL A 94 8.63 -0.45 7.87
C VAL A 94 7.73 -1.17 8.88
N TYR A 95 7.64 -2.51 8.78
CA TYR A 95 6.88 -3.33 9.70
C TYR A 95 7.31 -3.09 11.17
N ASN A 96 8.59 -3.18 11.48
CA ASN A 96 9.10 -2.99 12.84
C ASN A 96 8.80 -1.59 13.41
N GLN A 97 8.68 -0.57 12.57
CA GLN A 97 8.31 0.78 13.00
C GLN A 97 6.82 0.89 13.38
N PHE A 98 5.97 0.11 12.71
CA PHE A 98 4.51 0.18 12.89
C PHE A 98 3.90 -1.12 13.45
N GLU A 99 4.68 -2.10 13.93
CA GLU A 99 4.20 -3.41 14.37
C GLU A 99 3.15 -3.37 15.49
N ASN A 100 3.17 -2.30 16.30
CA ASN A 100 2.21 -2.07 17.38
C ASN A 100 0.99 -1.23 16.94
N ASN A 101 0.87 -0.89 15.66
CA ASN A 101 -0.25 -0.13 15.12
C ASN A 101 -1.12 -1.05 14.23
N GLU A 102 -2.25 -1.49 14.77
CA GLU A 102 -3.18 -2.41 14.08
C GLU A 102 -3.81 -1.81 12.80
N ASN A 103 -3.73 -0.49 12.65
CA ASN A 103 -4.24 0.21 11.46
C ASN A 103 -3.23 0.24 10.30
N VAL A 104 -2.01 -0.30 10.48
CA VAL A 104 -1.02 -0.48 9.41
C VAL A 104 -0.88 -1.96 9.11
N LYS A 105 -1.29 -2.38 7.92
CA LYS A 105 -1.26 -3.77 7.48
C LYS A 105 -0.37 -3.96 6.27
N TYR A 106 -0.07 -5.22 5.97
CA TYR A 106 0.81 -5.60 4.86
C TYR A 106 0.16 -6.74 4.08
N LEU A 107 0.21 -6.65 2.76
CA LEU A 107 -0.38 -7.62 1.84
C LEU A 107 0.62 -7.98 0.75
N SER A 108 1.26 -9.13 0.87
CA SER A 108 2.23 -9.64 -0.09
C SER A 108 1.59 -10.74 -0.92
N HIS A 109 1.38 -10.50 -2.22
CA HIS A 109 0.84 -11.47 -3.15
C HIS A 109 1.99 -12.30 -3.74
N THR A 110 1.92 -13.63 -3.65
CA THR A 110 2.85 -14.42 -4.47
C THR A 110 2.45 -14.34 -5.94
N ILE A 111 3.46 -14.35 -6.82
CA ILE A 111 3.23 -14.49 -8.28
C ILE A 111 3.59 -15.88 -8.79
N ASN A 112 3.99 -16.79 -7.90
CA ASN A 112 4.30 -18.19 -8.19
C ASN A 112 3.48 -19.13 -7.26
N PRO A 113 2.14 -19.15 -7.36
CA PRO A 113 1.28 -19.89 -6.45
C PRO A 113 1.47 -21.41 -6.53
N ASP A 114 1.98 -21.95 -7.65
CA ASP A 114 2.28 -23.36 -7.81
C ASP A 114 3.34 -23.84 -6.81
N TYR A 115 4.36 -23.01 -6.55
CA TYR A 115 5.39 -23.29 -5.56
C TYR A 115 5.04 -22.71 -4.18
N ASP A 116 4.56 -21.47 -4.15
CA ASP A 116 4.26 -20.70 -2.95
C ASP A 116 2.86 -21.03 -2.40
N ASN A 117 2.64 -22.31 -2.09
CA ASN A 117 1.43 -22.74 -1.39
C ASN A 117 1.40 -22.23 0.07
N ILE A 118 0.29 -22.41 0.76
CA ILE A 118 0.07 -21.95 2.15
C ILE A 118 1.21 -22.39 3.08
N PHE A 119 1.67 -23.64 2.98
CA PHE A 119 2.73 -24.17 3.83
C PHE A 119 4.08 -23.47 3.55
N THR A 120 4.40 -23.22 2.28
CA THR A 120 5.61 -22.49 1.88
C THR A 120 5.56 -21.06 2.39
N LEU A 121 4.41 -20.39 2.22
CA LEU A 121 4.19 -19.03 2.73
C LEU A 121 4.24 -18.95 4.25
N LYS A 122 3.72 -19.97 4.95
CA LYS A 122 3.82 -20.06 6.42
C LYS A 122 5.28 -20.13 6.88
N LYS A 123 6.07 -21.01 6.30
CA LYS A 123 7.51 -21.10 6.60
C LYS A 123 8.25 -19.79 6.30
N PHE A 124 7.87 -19.12 5.22
CA PHE A 124 8.46 -17.83 4.84
C PHE A 124 8.13 -16.75 5.88
N SER A 125 6.87 -16.61 6.26
CA SER A 125 6.38 -15.69 7.29
C SER A 125 7.04 -15.94 8.66
N ASP A 126 7.12 -17.21 9.10
CA ASP A 126 7.74 -17.59 10.37
C ASP A 126 9.24 -17.23 10.41
N ARG A 127 9.96 -17.39 9.28
CA ARG A 127 11.35 -16.99 9.15
C ARG A 127 11.56 -15.49 9.24
N LEU A 128 10.59 -14.68 8.77
CA LEU A 128 10.60 -13.23 8.91
C LEU A 128 10.24 -12.78 10.33
N GLY A 129 9.59 -13.62 11.13
CA GLY A 129 9.19 -13.32 12.51
C GLY A 129 8.04 -12.32 12.61
N VAL A 130 7.16 -12.26 11.59
CA VAL A 130 6.09 -11.26 11.52
C VAL A 130 4.75 -11.83 12.00
N ASN A 131 3.89 -10.93 12.53
CA ASN A 131 2.55 -11.28 13.00
C ASN A 131 1.60 -11.45 11.81
N SER A 132 1.05 -12.64 11.63
CA SER A 132 0.15 -12.99 10.54
C SER A 132 -1.22 -12.28 10.57
N LYS A 133 -1.59 -11.62 11.68
CA LYS A 133 -2.78 -10.76 11.76
C LYS A 133 -2.55 -9.39 11.11
N ILE A 134 -1.28 -9.02 10.92
CA ILE A 134 -0.85 -7.72 10.39
C ILE A 134 -0.27 -7.87 8.99
N TRP A 135 0.57 -8.91 8.77
CA TRP A 135 1.20 -9.16 7.48
C TRP A 135 0.70 -10.46 6.86
N HIS A 136 -0.11 -10.30 5.81
CA HIS A 136 -0.69 -11.40 5.06
C HIS A 136 0.14 -11.70 3.81
N PHE A 137 0.67 -12.92 3.73
CA PHE A 137 1.26 -13.48 2.51
C PHE A 137 0.19 -14.34 1.85
N VAL A 138 -0.26 -13.95 0.66
CA VAL A 138 -1.44 -14.56 0.05
C VAL A 138 -1.09 -15.33 -1.22
N THR A 139 -1.85 -16.40 -1.45
CA THR A 139 -1.80 -17.26 -2.62
C THR A 139 -3.21 -17.59 -3.10
N GLY A 140 -3.35 -18.03 -4.34
CA GLY A 140 -4.63 -18.37 -4.95
C GLY A 140 -4.47 -18.76 -6.41
N ASP A 141 -5.52 -18.58 -7.19
CA ASP A 141 -5.48 -18.80 -8.63
C ASP A 141 -4.51 -17.81 -9.31
N ILE A 142 -3.68 -18.34 -10.23
CA ILE A 142 -2.62 -17.55 -10.87
C ILE A 142 -3.16 -16.43 -11.75
N ASP A 143 -4.25 -16.69 -12.48
CA ASP A 143 -4.86 -15.72 -13.37
C ASP A 143 -5.53 -14.60 -12.56
N GLU A 144 -6.16 -14.93 -11.42
CA GLU A 144 -6.72 -13.96 -10.49
C GLU A 144 -5.63 -13.08 -9.87
N ILE A 145 -4.49 -13.65 -9.48
CA ILE A 145 -3.34 -12.90 -8.94
C ILE A 145 -2.81 -11.93 -10.00
N TYR A 146 -2.55 -12.39 -11.22
CA TYR A 146 -2.01 -11.55 -12.28
C TYR A 146 -3.01 -10.48 -12.74
N ASN A 147 -4.30 -10.83 -12.81
CA ASN A 147 -5.34 -9.83 -13.10
C ASN A 147 -5.43 -8.78 -11.99
N THR A 148 -5.31 -9.18 -10.72
CA THR A 148 -5.31 -8.26 -9.58
C THR A 148 -4.10 -7.32 -9.63
N ALA A 149 -2.90 -7.83 -9.91
CA ALA A 149 -1.69 -7.02 -10.10
C ALA A 149 -1.91 -5.96 -11.18
N LYS A 150 -2.36 -6.38 -12.36
CA LYS A 150 -2.51 -5.51 -13.54
C LYS A 150 -3.68 -4.54 -13.42
N SER A 151 -4.87 -5.02 -13.02
CA SER A 151 -6.10 -4.24 -13.11
C SER A 151 -6.40 -3.41 -11.87
N SER A 152 -5.91 -3.83 -10.68
CA SER A 152 -6.12 -3.14 -9.41
C SER A 152 -4.90 -2.35 -8.98
N TYR A 153 -3.72 -2.97 -9.00
CA TYR A 153 -2.49 -2.34 -8.53
C TYR A 153 -1.68 -1.67 -9.64
N MET A 154 -2.03 -1.90 -10.92
CA MET A 154 -1.35 -1.33 -12.10
C MET A 154 0.15 -1.67 -12.14
N VAL A 155 0.51 -2.84 -11.64
CA VAL A 155 1.88 -3.36 -11.64
C VAL A 155 2.00 -4.57 -12.56
N SER A 156 3.21 -4.79 -13.09
CA SER A 156 3.53 -5.96 -13.89
C SER A 156 3.85 -7.14 -12.98
N ALA A 157 3.14 -8.25 -13.21
CA ALA A 157 3.41 -9.55 -12.60
C ALA A 157 3.06 -10.61 -13.64
N LEU A 158 4.05 -11.38 -14.10
CA LEU A 158 3.85 -12.43 -15.10
C LEU A 158 5.01 -13.43 -15.07
N GLN A 159 4.76 -14.62 -15.59
CA GLN A 159 5.80 -15.60 -15.84
C GLN A 159 6.61 -15.18 -17.06
N ASP A 160 7.96 -15.18 -16.94
CA ASP A 160 8.89 -14.89 -18.03
C ASP A 160 10.19 -15.70 -17.80
N GLU A 161 10.42 -16.68 -18.64
CA GLU A 161 11.57 -17.58 -18.54
C GLU A 161 12.92 -16.86 -18.73
N ASN A 162 12.92 -15.66 -19.30
CA ASN A 162 14.15 -14.86 -19.47
C ASN A 162 14.51 -14.07 -18.22
N GLU A 163 13.59 -13.94 -17.26
CA GLU A 163 13.83 -13.23 -16.02
C GLU A 163 14.44 -14.13 -14.94
N PRO A 164 15.29 -13.60 -14.05
CA PRO A 164 15.84 -14.36 -12.94
C PRO A 164 14.78 -14.99 -12.05
N GLY A 165 14.77 -16.33 -11.99
CA GLY A 165 13.76 -17.09 -11.24
C GLY A 165 12.47 -17.36 -12.01
N GLY A 166 12.38 -16.98 -13.31
CA GLY A 166 11.28 -17.34 -14.20
C GLY A 166 10.07 -16.40 -14.10
N PHE A 167 10.19 -15.24 -13.44
CA PHE A 167 9.08 -14.32 -13.23
C PHE A 167 9.53 -12.86 -13.32
N LEU A 168 8.77 -12.06 -14.06
CA LEU A 168 8.85 -10.60 -14.04
C LEU A 168 7.91 -10.08 -12.93
N HIS A 169 8.44 -9.32 -12.00
CA HIS A 169 7.63 -8.59 -11.05
C HIS A 169 8.19 -7.19 -10.82
N SER A 170 7.28 -6.26 -10.54
CA SER A 170 7.63 -4.90 -10.16
C SER A 170 8.30 -4.91 -8.78
N GLY A 171 9.46 -4.24 -8.66
CA GLY A 171 10.14 -3.99 -7.38
C GLY A 171 9.41 -3.00 -6.46
N THR A 172 8.11 -2.83 -6.62
CA THR A 172 7.33 -1.70 -6.14
C THR A 172 6.52 -2.05 -4.88
N PHE A 173 6.52 -1.13 -3.91
CA PHE A 173 5.52 -1.09 -2.83
C PHE A 173 4.44 -0.07 -3.16
N LEU A 174 3.19 -0.43 -2.84
CA LEU A 174 2.03 0.44 -3.03
C LEU A 174 1.38 0.71 -1.66
N LEU A 175 1.26 1.98 -1.31
CA LEU A 175 0.52 2.39 -0.11
C LEU A 175 -0.94 2.62 -0.48
N VAL A 176 -1.83 1.90 0.18
CA VAL A 176 -3.28 1.95 -0.07
C VAL A 176 -4.00 2.44 1.17
N ASP A 177 -4.92 3.38 1.00
CA ASP A 177 -5.72 3.94 2.10
C ASP A 177 -6.97 3.10 2.41
N GLN A 178 -7.68 3.46 3.48
CA GLN A 178 -8.92 2.84 3.92
C GLN A 178 -10.06 2.89 2.87
N ASN A 179 -9.99 3.83 1.91
CA ASN A 179 -10.93 3.95 0.80
C ASN A 179 -10.50 3.14 -0.43
N ARG A 180 -9.44 2.34 -0.31
CA ARG A 180 -8.84 1.52 -1.36
C ARG A 180 -8.20 2.32 -2.49
N ASN A 181 -7.83 3.59 -2.25
CA ASN A 181 -7.07 4.37 -3.21
C ASN A 181 -5.57 4.13 -3.03
N ILE A 182 -4.83 4.05 -4.13
CA ILE A 182 -3.36 4.05 -4.10
C ILE A 182 -2.90 5.48 -3.80
N ARG A 183 -2.18 5.65 -2.68
CA ARG A 183 -1.72 6.95 -2.19
C ARG A 183 -0.21 7.13 -2.34
N GLY A 184 0.51 6.09 -2.70
CA GLY A 184 1.94 6.13 -2.95
C GLY A 184 2.45 4.90 -3.69
N ILE A 185 3.52 5.10 -4.48
CA ILE A 185 4.23 4.09 -5.25
C ILE A 185 5.71 4.28 -4.94
N TYR A 186 6.40 3.23 -4.49
CA TYR A 186 7.76 3.31 -3.96
C TYR A 186 8.63 2.19 -4.52
N GLU A 187 9.86 2.52 -4.92
CA GLU A 187 10.86 1.51 -5.29
C GLU A 187 11.31 0.75 -4.03
N GLY A 188 10.97 -0.54 -3.95
CA GLY A 188 11.18 -1.37 -2.75
C GLY A 188 12.63 -1.65 -2.43
N THR A 189 13.55 -1.45 -3.38
CA THR A 189 14.99 -1.63 -3.19
C THR A 189 15.71 -0.35 -2.77
N ASP A 190 15.09 0.84 -2.94
CA ASP A 190 15.68 2.14 -2.62
C ASP A 190 15.37 2.58 -1.19
N LYS A 191 16.41 2.81 -0.39
CA LYS A 191 16.29 3.26 1.00
C LYS A 191 15.61 4.64 1.14
N SER A 192 15.78 5.54 0.17
CA SER A 192 15.16 6.87 0.20
C SER A 192 13.66 6.77 0.02
N GLU A 193 13.20 5.85 -0.85
CA GLU A 193 11.80 5.55 -1.07
C GLU A 193 11.15 4.87 0.15
N ILE A 194 11.89 4.01 0.86
CA ILE A 194 11.41 3.44 2.14
C ILE A 194 11.20 4.53 3.20
N ASN A 195 12.12 5.47 3.31
CA ASN A 195 11.95 6.61 4.22
C ASN A 195 10.77 7.51 3.81
N ARG A 196 10.50 7.64 2.50
CA ARG A 196 9.33 8.36 1.98
C ARG A 196 8.04 7.60 2.32
N LEU A 197 8.01 6.28 2.13
CA LEU A 197 6.87 5.42 2.50
C LEU A 197 6.53 5.59 3.99
N ILE A 198 7.51 5.57 4.88
CA ILE A 198 7.31 5.76 6.32
C ILE A 198 6.63 7.10 6.61
N ARG A 199 7.14 8.21 6.05
CA ARG A 199 6.53 9.54 6.23
C ARG A 199 5.11 9.61 5.67
N ASP A 200 4.86 8.96 4.54
CA ASP A 200 3.55 8.99 3.89
C ASP A 200 2.53 8.14 4.68
N ILE A 201 2.96 7.05 5.34
CA ILE A 201 2.15 6.30 6.32
C ILE A 201 1.75 7.23 7.48
N GLU A 202 2.70 7.97 8.06
CA GLU A 202 2.45 8.91 9.17
C GLU A 202 1.45 10.02 8.78
N ILE A 203 1.39 10.41 7.51
CA ILE A 203 0.40 11.37 7.00
C ILE A 203 -1.01 10.76 6.94
N LEU A 204 -1.13 9.47 6.55
CA LEU A 204 -2.43 8.81 6.39
C LEU A 204 -3.03 8.31 7.70
N LEU A 205 -2.22 7.90 8.68
CA LEU A 205 -2.69 7.32 9.95
C LEU A 205 -3.70 8.20 10.69
N PRO A 206 -3.52 9.52 10.84
CA PRO A 206 -4.49 10.38 11.51
C PRO A 206 -5.82 10.55 10.77
N LEU A 207 -5.96 10.05 9.55
CA LEU A 207 -7.17 10.08 8.74
C LEU A 207 -8.06 8.84 8.93
N ILE A 208 -7.57 7.85 9.67
CA ILE A 208 -8.32 6.64 10.02
C ILE A 208 -9.23 6.96 11.22
N PRO A 209 -10.53 6.63 11.14
CA PRO A 209 -11.51 6.95 12.18
C PRO A 209 -11.26 6.19 13.48
#